data_f6743a44aaaa4e147524249f367d49c9
#
_entry.id   f6743a44aaaa4e147524249f367d49c9
#
_cell.length_a   1.000
_cell.length_b   1.000
_cell.length_c   1.000
_cell.angle_alpha   90.00
_cell.angle_beta   90.00
_cell.angle_gamma   90.00
#
_symmetry.space_group_name_H-M   'P 1'
#
loop_
_entity.id
_entity.type
_entity.pdbx_description
1 polymer ?
#
loop_
_entity_poly.entity_id
_entity_poly.type
_entity_poly.pdbx_seq_one_letter_code
_entity_poly.pdbx_strand_id
1 'polypeptide(L)'
;MAIVSFEHKVRVRYKDTDQMGIMHHSNYIVLYEMARTEWLRDIGLTYAEIERRGIMSPIIEVESRYLAPAYYDEVLTVRVSLDEMPTAKMVIRSEVFNEK
;
A
#
# COMPACT_ATOMS: atom_id res chain seq x y z
N MET A 1 -17.08 -1.37 6.94
CA MET A 1 -16.92 0.07 6.65
C MET A 1 -15.58 0.56 7.19
N ALA A 2 -14.83 1.29 6.38
CA ALA A 2 -13.53 1.80 6.82
C ALA A 2 -13.71 2.95 7.81
N ILE A 3 -12.96 2.94 8.91
CA ILE A 3 -12.93 4.03 9.89
C ILE A 3 -12.14 5.20 9.31
N VAL A 4 -11.02 4.89 8.66
CA VAL A 4 -10.10 5.86 8.05
C VAL A 4 -9.63 5.28 6.73
N SER A 5 -9.49 6.12 5.71
CA SER A 5 -8.92 5.69 4.44
C SER A 5 -8.09 6.80 3.82
N PHE A 6 -7.14 6.41 2.98
CA PHE A 6 -6.24 7.30 2.25
C PHE A 6 -5.97 6.69 0.88
N GLU A 7 -5.90 7.51 -0.14
CA GLU A 7 -5.60 7.06 -1.50
C GLU A 7 -4.31 7.68 -2.00
N HIS A 8 -3.48 6.87 -2.62
CA HIS A 8 -2.21 7.28 -3.23
C HIS A 8 -2.17 6.78 -4.66
N LYS A 9 -1.78 7.63 -5.58
CA LYS A 9 -1.69 7.28 -7.00
C LYS A 9 -0.26 6.98 -7.38
N VAL A 10 -0.07 5.90 -8.13
CA VAL A 10 1.24 5.45 -8.58
C VAL A 10 1.14 5.03 -10.05
N ARG A 11 2.12 5.41 -10.84
CA ARG A 11 2.22 4.97 -12.23
C ARG A 11 3.08 3.71 -12.30
N VAL A 12 2.60 2.72 -13.04
CA VAL A 12 3.35 1.48 -13.25
C VAL A 12 4.55 1.79 -14.13
N ARG A 13 5.76 1.48 -13.65
CA ARG A 13 6.99 1.73 -14.37
C ARG A 13 7.41 0.49 -15.17
N TYR A 14 8.23 0.69 -16.19
CA TYR A 14 8.70 -0.42 -17.00
C TYR A 14 9.39 -1.49 -16.14
N LYS A 15 10.22 -1.08 -15.19
CA LYS A 15 10.94 -2.00 -14.32
C LYS A 15 10.02 -2.84 -13.42
N ASP A 16 8.76 -2.42 -13.26
CA ASP A 16 7.81 -3.13 -12.43
C ASP A 16 7.12 -4.28 -13.17
N THR A 17 7.30 -4.36 -14.49
CA THR A 17 6.65 -5.36 -15.33
C THR A 17 7.57 -6.57 -15.56
N ASP A 18 6.95 -7.69 -15.95
CA ASP A 18 7.64 -8.92 -16.27
C ASP A 18 7.55 -9.25 -17.76
N GLN A 19 7.96 -10.45 -18.15
CA GLN A 19 7.94 -10.88 -19.55
C GLN A 19 6.54 -10.92 -20.14
N MET A 20 5.51 -11.01 -19.30
CA MET A 20 4.12 -11.03 -19.75
C MET A 20 3.56 -9.64 -20.00
N GLY A 21 4.34 -8.60 -19.71
CA GLY A 21 3.92 -7.21 -19.91
C GLY A 21 3.02 -6.67 -18.82
N ILE A 22 2.89 -7.41 -17.71
CA ILE A 22 2.06 -6.97 -16.59
C ILE A 22 2.95 -6.74 -15.36
N MET A 23 2.44 -5.96 -14.42
CA MET A 23 3.18 -5.69 -13.20
C MET A 23 3.39 -6.98 -12.40
N HIS A 24 4.65 -7.26 -12.05
CA HIS A 24 4.99 -8.44 -11.27
C HIS A 24 4.34 -8.36 -9.89
N HIS A 25 3.84 -9.49 -9.40
CA HIS A 25 3.07 -9.51 -8.15
C HIS A 25 3.85 -9.01 -6.93
N SER A 26 5.18 -9.14 -6.91
CA SER A 26 5.99 -8.67 -5.78
C SER A 26 5.89 -7.15 -5.61
N ASN A 27 5.58 -6.41 -6.66
CA ASN A 27 5.51 -4.96 -6.61
C ASN A 27 4.27 -4.45 -5.89
N TYR A 28 3.22 -5.28 -5.73
CA TYR A 28 2.03 -4.86 -5.00
C TYR A 28 2.33 -4.62 -3.53
N ILE A 29 3.18 -5.45 -2.93
CA ILE A 29 3.58 -5.27 -1.53
C ILE A 29 4.35 -3.96 -1.37
N VAL A 30 5.19 -3.61 -2.37
CA VAL A 30 5.91 -2.34 -2.39
C VAL A 30 4.93 -1.17 -2.49
N LEU A 31 3.89 -1.30 -3.33
CA LEU A 31 2.86 -0.27 -3.44
C LEU A 31 2.10 -0.07 -2.12
N TYR A 32 1.80 -1.16 -1.43
CA TYR A 32 1.13 -1.07 -0.13
C TYR A 32 1.98 -0.29 0.87
N GLU A 33 3.29 -0.56 0.89
CA GLU A 33 4.22 0.14 1.77
C GLU A 33 4.31 1.62 1.42
N MET A 34 4.41 1.93 0.13
CA MET A 34 4.48 3.32 -0.33
C MET A 34 3.23 4.10 0.07
N ALA A 35 2.05 3.52 -0.15
CA ALA A 35 0.80 4.17 0.20
C ALA A 35 0.67 4.37 1.71
N ARG A 36 1.07 3.37 2.48
CA ARG A 36 1.05 3.46 3.95
C ARG A 36 1.99 4.55 4.45
N THR A 37 3.17 4.66 3.85
CA THR A 37 4.14 5.69 4.21
C THR A 37 3.59 7.08 3.91
N GLU A 38 2.96 7.27 2.76
CA GLU A 38 2.37 8.54 2.41
C GLU A 38 1.17 8.88 3.29
N TRP A 39 0.40 7.87 3.70
CA TRP A 39 -0.70 8.07 4.63
C TRP A 39 -0.20 8.59 5.98
N LEU A 40 0.85 7.96 6.52
CA LEU A 40 1.45 8.42 7.78
C LEU A 40 1.98 9.84 7.66
N ARG A 41 2.59 10.16 6.52
CA ARG A 41 3.09 11.51 6.26
C ARG A 41 1.95 12.52 6.21
N ASP A 42 0.83 12.13 5.61
CA ASP A 42 -0.35 12.97 5.49
C ASP A 42 -0.93 13.35 6.87
N ILE A 43 -0.89 12.45 7.82
CA ILE A 43 -1.38 12.70 9.18
C ILE A 43 -0.30 13.26 10.11
N GLY A 44 0.87 13.62 9.55
CA GLY A 44 1.93 14.28 10.31
C GLY A 44 2.93 13.36 11.00
N LEU A 45 2.89 12.06 10.69
CA LEU A 45 3.83 11.09 11.24
C LEU A 45 4.67 10.50 10.11
N THR A 46 5.98 10.41 10.31
CA THR A 46 6.86 9.71 9.39
C THR A 46 7.43 8.49 10.09
N TYR A 47 7.96 7.54 9.31
CA TYR A 47 8.61 6.38 9.91
C TYR A 47 9.80 6.81 10.77
N ALA A 48 10.54 7.83 10.33
CA ALA A 48 11.67 8.36 11.11
C ALA A 48 11.20 8.86 12.48
N GLU A 49 10.07 9.55 12.53
CA GLU A 49 9.51 10.05 13.77
C GLU A 49 9.04 8.91 14.68
N ILE A 50 8.41 7.90 14.09
CA ILE A 50 7.95 6.73 14.83
C ILE A 50 9.13 5.97 15.42
N GLU A 51 10.18 5.76 14.64
CA GLU A 51 11.40 5.08 15.10
C GLU A 51 12.09 5.87 16.20
N ARG A 52 12.16 7.19 16.06
CA ARG A 52 12.78 8.06 17.07
C ARG A 52 12.06 7.97 18.41
N ARG A 53 10.75 7.72 18.40
CA ARG A 53 9.96 7.54 19.62
C ARG A 53 10.08 6.13 20.20
N GLY A 54 10.90 5.29 19.57
CA GLY A 54 11.14 3.93 20.04
C GLY A 54 10.04 2.94 19.72
N ILE A 55 9.16 3.28 18.77
CA ILE A 55 8.06 2.42 18.36
C ILE A 55 8.53 1.58 17.17
N MET A 56 8.41 0.28 17.28
CA MET A 56 8.71 -0.66 16.19
C MET A 56 7.43 -1.35 15.77
N SER A 57 7.23 -1.44 14.45
CA SER A 57 6.01 -2.04 13.91
C SER A 57 6.36 -3.02 12.81
N PRO A 58 6.89 -4.20 13.16
CA PRO A 58 7.23 -5.20 12.15
C PRO A 58 5.98 -5.77 11.49
N ILE A 59 6.12 -6.14 10.22
CA ILE A 59 5.07 -6.83 9.50
C ILE A 59 5.13 -8.30 9.89
N ILE A 60 4.04 -8.80 10.47
CA ILE A 60 3.95 -10.19 10.92
C ILE A 60 3.36 -11.07 9.83
N GLU A 61 2.41 -10.53 9.07
CA GLU A 61 1.68 -11.32 8.08
C GLU A 61 1.21 -10.43 6.94
N VAL A 62 1.30 -10.95 5.71
CA VAL A 62 0.79 -10.29 4.52
C VAL A 62 -0.02 -11.29 3.72
N GLU A 63 -1.26 -10.92 3.39
CA GLU A 63 -2.09 -11.67 2.46
C GLU A 63 -2.40 -10.78 1.27
N SER A 64 -2.33 -11.33 0.07
CA SER A 64 -2.60 -10.56 -1.14
C SER A 64 -3.36 -11.43 -2.15
N ARG A 65 -4.35 -10.81 -2.80
CA ARG A 65 -5.13 -11.46 -3.83
C ARG A 65 -5.04 -10.63 -5.11
N TYR A 66 -4.68 -11.28 -6.19
CA TYR A 66 -4.45 -10.63 -7.49
C TYR A 66 -5.61 -10.96 -8.42
N LEU A 67 -6.48 -9.98 -8.68
CA LEU A 67 -7.73 -10.19 -9.42
C LEU A 67 -7.65 -9.75 -10.87
N ALA A 68 -6.77 -8.82 -11.19
CA ALA A 68 -6.62 -8.31 -12.55
C ALA A 68 -5.18 -7.81 -12.75
N PRO A 69 -4.66 -7.88 -13.98
CA PRO A 69 -3.31 -7.39 -14.25
C PRO A 69 -3.25 -5.88 -14.34
N ALA A 70 -2.08 -5.32 -14.04
CA ALA A 70 -1.77 -3.92 -14.28
C ALA A 70 -0.66 -3.85 -15.31
N TYR A 71 -0.75 -2.88 -16.22
CA TYR A 71 0.15 -2.76 -17.35
C TYR A 71 1.05 -1.54 -17.21
N TYR A 72 2.14 -1.55 -17.99
CA TYR A 72 3.06 -0.45 -18.02
C TYR A 72 2.34 0.87 -18.32
N ASP A 73 2.75 1.89 -17.61
CA ASP A 73 2.28 3.28 -17.74
C ASP A 73 0.84 3.53 -17.25
N GLU A 74 0.15 2.52 -16.76
CA GLU A 74 -1.14 2.73 -16.11
C GLU A 74 -0.95 3.47 -14.79
N VAL A 75 -1.91 4.33 -14.45
CA VAL A 75 -1.94 4.98 -13.14
C VAL A 75 -2.86 4.15 -12.24
N LEU A 76 -2.31 3.71 -11.12
CA LEU A 76 -3.04 2.92 -10.14
C LEU A 76 -3.36 3.78 -8.92
N THR A 77 -4.54 3.58 -8.37
CA THR A 77 -4.92 4.18 -7.08
C THR A 77 -4.79 3.11 -6.02
N VAL A 78 -3.97 3.36 -5.02
CA VAL A 78 -3.80 2.46 -3.88
C VAL A 78 -4.56 3.05 -2.70
N ARG A 79 -5.59 2.36 -2.26
CA ARG A 79 -6.39 2.79 -1.11
C ARG A 79 -5.94 2.01 0.12
N VAL A 80 -5.53 2.74 1.15
CA VAL A 80 -5.14 2.19 2.43
C VAL A 80 -6.24 2.52 3.42
N SER A 81 -6.68 1.55 4.19
CA SER A 81 -7.78 1.78 5.14
C SER A 81 -7.65 0.93 6.39
N LEU A 82 -8.27 1.42 7.45
CA LEU A 82 -8.48 0.68 8.69
C LEU A 82 -9.97 0.47 8.84
N ASP A 83 -10.39 -0.78 8.98
CA ASP A 83 -11.81 -1.11 9.17
C ASP A 83 -12.17 -1.17 10.66
N GLU A 84 -11.17 -1.39 11.51
CA GLU A 84 -11.36 -1.55 12.95
C GLU A 84 -10.31 -0.74 13.69
N MET A 85 -10.65 -0.30 14.90
CA MET A 85 -9.69 0.37 15.77
C MET A 85 -8.57 -0.59 16.14
N PRO A 86 -7.30 -0.15 16.06
CA PRO A 86 -6.16 -1.00 16.43
C PRO A 86 -6.19 -1.33 17.92
N THR A 87 -5.79 -2.56 18.23
CA THR A 87 -5.56 -3.01 19.60
C THR A 87 -4.09 -3.43 19.72
N ALA A 88 -3.80 -4.64 20.22
CA ALA A 88 -2.44 -5.19 20.20
C ALA A 88 -1.97 -5.47 18.76
N LYS A 89 -2.91 -5.62 17.83
CA LYS A 89 -2.67 -5.79 16.41
C LYS A 89 -3.25 -4.62 15.63
N MET A 90 -2.62 -4.29 14.50
CA MET A 90 -3.19 -3.36 13.54
C MET A 90 -3.32 -4.09 12.21
N VAL A 91 -4.52 -4.10 11.65
CA VAL A 91 -4.78 -4.69 10.33
C VAL A 91 -5.02 -3.56 9.36
N ILE A 92 -4.17 -3.45 8.35
CA ILE A 92 -4.28 -2.44 7.33
C ILE A 92 -4.74 -3.11 6.04
N ARG A 93 -5.86 -2.65 5.50
CA ARG A 93 -6.34 -3.10 4.20
C ARG A 93 -5.78 -2.21 3.12
N SER A 94 -5.27 -2.81 2.07
CA SER A 94 -4.81 -2.09 0.89
C SER A 94 -5.49 -2.63 -0.34
N GLU A 95 -6.05 -1.74 -1.15
CA GLU A 95 -6.74 -2.11 -2.38
C GLU A 95 -6.14 -1.31 -3.52
N VAL A 96 -5.96 -1.94 -4.67
CA VAL A 96 -5.36 -1.30 -5.84
C VAL A 96 -6.38 -1.28 -6.96
N PHE A 97 -6.61 -0.11 -7.53
CA PHE A 97 -7.55 0.10 -8.62
C PHE A 97 -6.84 0.72 -9.80
N ASN A 98 -7.24 0.33 -11.03
CA ASN A 98 -6.82 1.06 -12.22
C ASN A 98 -7.88 2.12 -12.55
N GLU A 99 -7.68 2.86 -13.65
CA GLU A 99 -8.59 3.92 -14.03
C GLU A 99 -9.82 3.43 -14.82
N LYS A 100 -9.90 2.15 -15.05
CA LYS A 100 -11.00 1.57 -15.83
C LYS A 100 -12.14 1.09 -14.97
#